data_7b27742fcf588ad4cea590d63475d026
#
_entry.id   7b27742fcf588ad4cea590d63475d026
#
_cell.length_a   1.000
_cell.length_b   1.000
_cell.length_c   1.000
_cell.angle_alpha   90.00
_cell.angle_beta   90.00
_cell.angle_gamma   90.00
#
_symmetry.space_group_name_H-M   'P 1'
#
loop_
_entity.id
_entity.type
_entity.pdbx_description
1 polymer ?
#
loop_
_entity_poly.entity_id
_entity_poly.type
_entity_poly.pdbx_seq_one_letter_code
_entity_poly.pdbx_strand_id
1 'polypeptide(L)'
;TDYKEWYETTGNGFPPECYSIFKIMWYKKHFPELRASWLYLWYEKVWNPIAPMPMPPIELPVPELEPVGLLPLVPYMTPQPRNLYLAVKTNMLYDALFVPNIGVEFYLGKDWSVGANWMYAWWKTDRRHWYWRTYGGDIVIRKWLGKAAKEKPLTGHHLGLYGQMFTYDFETGGKGYMGGEPGETLWDKMNYSVGVEYGYSLPVAYRLNIDFTVAVGYWGGTYYEYIPIDNCYVWQATKERHWFGP
;
A
#
# COMPACT_ATOMS: atom_id res chain seq x y z
N THR A 1 30.95 15.91 0.57
CA THR A 1 30.92 16.91 1.65
C THR A 1 30.68 16.18 2.95
N ASP A 2 31.49 16.43 3.96
CA ASP A 2 31.28 15.86 5.28
C ASP A 2 30.00 16.44 5.86
N TYR A 3 29.11 15.58 6.34
CA TYR A 3 27.84 15.98 6.91
C TYR A 3 28.00 16.94 8.10
N LYS A 4 29.03 16.74 8.90
CA LYS A 4 29.33 17.58 10.07
C LYS A 4 29.67 19.00 9.65
N GLU A 5 30.53 19.16 8.65
CA GLU A 5 30.90 20.45 8.09
C GLU A 5 29.69 21.16 7.47
N TRP A 6 28.86 20.43 6.76
CA TRP A 6 27.64 20.97 6.15
C TRP A 6 26.65 21.45 7.20
N TYR A 7 26.43 20.68 8.26
CA TYR A 7 25.52 21.02 9.34
C TYR A 7 26.01 22.23 10.16
N GLU A 8 27.31 22.30 10.46
CA GLU A 8 27.92 23.42 11.18
C GLU A 8 27.85 24.73 10.38
N THR A 9 27.90 24.66 9.06
CA THR A 9 27.88 25.83 8.19
C THR A 9 26.47 26.30 7.84
N THR A 10 25.49 25.42 7.71
CA THR A 10 24.15 25.76 7.24
C THR A 10 23.09 25.71 8.34
N GLY A 11 23.31 25.00 9.43
CA GLY A 11 22.34 24.80 10.50
C GLY A 11 21.07 24.04 10.08
N ASN A 12 21.03 23.55 8.87
CA ASN A 12 19.87 22.87 8.29
C ASN A 12 20.11 21.38 8.14
N GLY A 13 19.20 20.57 8.57
CA GLY A 13 19.09 19.12 8.48
C GLY A 13 20.05 18.39 7.54
N PHE A 14 19.58 17.43 6.80
CA PHE A 14 20.43 16.63 5.91
C PHE A 14 20.74 17.35 4.58
N PRO A 15 21.97 17.22 4.06
CA PRO A 15 22.29 17.76 2.75
C PRO A 15 21.43 17.12 1.64
N PRO A 16 21.21 17.82 0.51
CA PRO A 16 20.32 17.35 -0.58
C PRO A 16 20.63 15.94 -1.08
N GLU A 17 21.89 15.53 -1.01
CA GLU A 17 22.34 14.20 -1.43
C GLU A 17 21.87 13.06 -0.53
N CYS A 18 21.31 13.38 0.64
CA CYS A 18 20.90 12.41 1.67
C CYS A 18 19.41 12.04 1.65
N TYR A 19 18.66 12.46 0.65
CA TYR A 19 17.23 12.17 0.57
C TYR A 19 16.87 10.71 0.28
N SER A 20 17.83 9.82 0.08
CA SER A 20 17.53 8.39 0.05
C SER A 20 17.39 7.85 1.49
N ILE A 21 16.37 7.03 1.72
CA ILE A 21 16.08 6.41 3.03
C ILE A 21 17.34 5.72 3.60
N PHE A 22 18.15 5.07 2.77
CA PHE A 22 19.38 4.39 3.19
C PHE A 22 20.45 5.36 3.71
N LYS A 23 20.63 6.50 3.05
CA LYS A 23 21.58 7.53 3.51
C LYS A 23 21.11 8.16 4.82
N ILE A 24 19.81 8.44 4.96
CA ILE A 24 19.23 8.96 6.21
C ILE A 24 19.43 7.97 7.36
N MET A 25 19.23 6.67 7.13
CA MET A 25 19.48 5.63 8.13
C MET A 25 20.96 5.52 8.49
N TRP A 26 21.85 5.66 7.52
CA TRP A 26 23.29 5.65 7.75
C TRP A 26 23.73 6.83 8.64
N TYR A 27 23.27 8.04 8.34
CA TYR A 27 23.56 9.22 9.15
C TYR A 27 22.99 9.09 10.56
N LYS A 28 21.78 8.61 10.72
CA LYS A 28 21.19 8.34 12.04
C LYS A 28 21.98 7.34 12.88
N LYS A 29 22.67 6.39 12.23
CA LYS A 29 23.52 5.40 12.90
C LYS A 29 24.86 5.98 13.35
N HIS A 30 25.47 6.86 12.53
CA HIS A 30 26.80 7.38 12.77
C HIS A 30 26.83 8.69 13.55
N PHE A 31 25.70 9.37 13.66
CA PHE A 31 25.53 10.61 14.43
C PHE A 31 24.39 10.45 15.44
N PRO A 32 24.62 9.69 16.52
CA PRO A 32 23.60 9.42 17.54
C PRO A 32 23.12 10.68 18.28
N GLU A 33 23.91 11.73 18.31
CA GLU A 33 23.58 13.01 18.94
C GLU A 33 22.35 13.67 18.28
N LEU A 34 22.23 13.56 16.94
CA LEU A 34 21.05 14.04 16.21
C LEU A 34 19.78 13.27 16.58
N ARG A 35 19.94 12.03 16.97
CA ARG A 35 18.86 11.16 17.44
C ARG A 35 18.41 11.56 18.85
N ALA A 36 19.34 11.95 19.70
CA ALA A 36 19.06 12.40 21.05
C ALA A 36 18.32 13.75 21.04
N SER A 37 18.73 14.71 20.21
CA SER A 37 18.08 16.02 20.12
C SER A 37 16.63 15.92 19.62
N TRP A 38 16.34 15.03 18.67
CA TRP A 38 14.97 14.80 18.20
C TRP A 38 14.07 14.10 19.23
N LEU A 39 14.60 13.13 19.94
CA LEU A 39 13.90 12.45 21.02
C LEU A 39 13.65 13.39 22.20
N TYR A 40 14.60 14.28 22.52
CA TYR A 40 14.48 15.23 23.63
C TYR A 40 13.41 16.29 23.36
N LEU A 41 13.37 16.85 22.16
CA LEU A 41 12.35 17.81 21.73
C LEU A 41 10.94 17.22 21.70
N TRP A 42 10.83 15.95 21.35
CA TRP A 42 9.53 15.25 21.33
C TRP A 42 9.08 14.87 22.73
N TYR A 43 10.01 14.51 23.61
CA TYR A 43 9.73 14.14 24.99
C TYR A 43 9.35 15.34 25.86
N GLU A 44 10.04 16.47 25.70
CA GLU A 44 9.71 17.71 26.41
C GLU A 44 8.33 18.27 26.02
N LYS A 45 7.93 18.09 24.77
CA LYS A 45 6.64 18.58 24.27
C LYS A 45 5.44 17.71 24.66
N VAL A 46 5.69 16.44 25.01
CA VAL A 46 4.63 15.48 25.40
C VAL A 46 4.51 15.35 26.93
N TRP A 47 5.54 15.75 27.70
CA TRP A 47 5.58 15.54 29.14
C TRP A 47 5.79 16.83 29.94
N ASN A 48 4.89 17.79 29.81
CA ASN A 48 4.56 18.70 30.87
C ASN A 48 3.15 18.34 31.37
N PRO A 49 3.00 17.47 32.36
CA PRO A 49 1.72 17.35 33.02
C PRO A 49 1.49 18.70 33.70
N ILE A 50 0.57 19.49 33.15
CA ILE A 50 0.00 20.62 33.88
C ILE A 50 -0.54 20.01 35.16
N ALA A 51 0.17 20.24 36.25
CA ALA A 51 -0.31 19.82 37.56
C ALA A 51 -1.74 20.35 37.69
N PRO A 52 -2.72 19.50 37.98
CA PRO A 52 -4.09 19.97 38.12
C PRO A 52 -4.05 21.03 39.24
N MET A 53 -4.36 22.25 38.88
CA MET A 53 -4.57 23.30 39.89
C MET A 53 -5.65 22.81 40.84
N PRO A 54 -5.40 22.78 42.15
CA PRO A 54 -6.46 22.45 43.09
C PRO A 54 -7.56 23.51 42.93
N MET A 55 -8.63 23.10 42.25
CA MET A 55 -9.80 23.96 42.21
C MET A 55 -10.42 24.01 43.60
N PRO A 56 -10.70 25.20 44.12
CA PRO A 56 -11.46 25.31 45.34
C PRO A 56 -12.80 24.63 45.15
N PRO A 57 -13.37 23.98 46.17
CA PRO A 57 -14.68 23.34 46.05
C PRO A 57 -15.68 24.42 45.66
N ILE A 58 -16.20 24.33 44.45
CA ILE A 58 -17.29 25.17 43.99
C ILE A 58 -18.56 24.56 44.57
N GLU A 59 -19.06 25.14 45.65
CA GLU A 59 -20.41 24.87 46.09
C GLU A 59 -21.38 25.49 45.06
N LEU A 60 -21.78 24.70 44.07
CA LEU A 60 -22.82 25.10 43.16
C LEU A 60 -24.14 25.12 43.94
N PRO A 61 -24.88 26.22 43.96
CA PRO A 61 -26.23 26.21 44.50
C PRO A 61 -27.02 25.14 43.69
N VAL A 62 -27.56 24.17 44.39
CA VAL A 62 -28.42 23.18 43.78
C VAL A 62 -29.63 23.93 43.24
N PRO A 63 -29.79 24.08 41.90
CA PRO A 63 -30.99 24.70 41.37
C PRO A 63 -32.17 23.78 41.69
N GLU A 64 -33.16 24.37 42.32
CA GLU A 64 -34.47 23.69 42.50
C GLU A 64 -35.00 23.39 41.09
N LEU A 65 -34.86 22.11 40.68
CA LEU A 65 -35.28 21.66 39.34
C LEU A 65 -36.83 21.72 39.31
N GLU A 66 -37.35 22.74 38.67
CA GLU A 66 -38.73 22.66 38.23
C GLU A 66 -38.92 21.42 37.33
N PRO A 67 -40.03 20.67 37.46
CA PRO A 67 -40.26 19.51 36.64
C PRO A 67 -40.28 19.94 35.18
N VAL A 68 -39.16 19.72 34.47
CA VAL A 68 -39.06 19.92 33.03
C VAL A 68 -40.04 18.95 32.40
N GLY A 69 -41.14 19.47 31.85
CA GLY A 69 -42.05 18.66 31.05
C GLY A 69 -41.23 17.87 30.01
N LEU A 70 -41.44 16.56 29.99
CA LEU A 70 -40.77 15.66 29.06
C LEU A 70 -40.95 16.21 27.65
N LEU A 71 -39.93 16.90 27.16
CA LEU A 71 -39.85 17.21 25.74
C LEU A 71 -39.90 15.88 24.97
N PRO A 72 -40.71 15.78 23.92
CA PRO A 72 -40.73 14.55 23.13
C PRO A 72 -39.30 14.21 22.74
N LEU A 73 -38.89 12.99 23.10
CA LEU A 73 -37.59 12.47 22.70
C LEU A 73 -37.46 12.65 21.19
N VAL A 74 -36.76 13.69 20.77
CA VAL A 74 -36.31 13.78 19.38
C VAL A 74 -35.50 12.52 19.15
N PRO A 75 -35.89 11.64 18.23
CA PRO A 75 -35.13 10.42 18.00
C PRO A 75 -33.70 10.85 17.70
N TYR A 76 -32.76 10.39 18.54
CA TYR A 76 -31.35 10.61 18.34
C TYR A 76 -31.02 10.08 16.94
N MET A 77 -30.89 10.99 16.00
CA MET A 77 -30.39 10.62 14.66
C MET A 77 -28.99 10.09 14.86
N THR A 78 -28.87 8.78 14.99
CA THR A 78 -27.58 8.13 14.87
C THR A 78 -26.93 8.66 13.59
N PRO A 79 -25.72 9.23 13.66
CA PRO A 79 -25.06 9.69 12.46
C PRO A 79 -25.08 8.54 11.45
N GLN A 80 -25.71 8.75 10.31
CA GLN A 80 -25.71 7.75 9.24
C GLN A 80 -24.23 7.37 9.01
N PRO A 81 -23.88 6.10 9.12
CA PRO A 81 -22.50 5.70 8.91
C PRO A 81 -22.09 6.22 7.54
N ARG A 82 -21.02 6.99 7.49
CA ARG A 82 -20.46 7.45 6.21
C ARG A 82 -20.17 6.19 5.40
N ASN A 83 -20.84 6.02 4.28
CA ASN A 83 -20.74 4.84 3.42
C ASN A 83 -19.40 4.76 2.67
N LEU A 84 -18.46 5.67 2.97
CA LEU A 84 -17.15 5.68 2.37
C LEU A 84 -16.15 4.99 3.31
N TYR A 85 -15.76 3.77 2.96
CA TYR A 85 -14.69 3.05 3.62
C TYR A 85 -13.51 2.93 2.68
N LEU A 86 -12.31 3.14 3.22
CA LEU A 86 -11.04 2.97 2.54
C LEU A 86 -10.27 1.83 3.21
N ALA A 87 -9.79 0.89 2.43
CA ALA A 87 -8.85 -0.13 2.85
C ALA A 87 -7.52 0.03 2.10
N VAL A 88 -6.42 -0.12 2.82
CA VAL A 88 -5.08 -0.29 2.24
C VAL A 88 -4.74 -1.77 2.28
N LYS A 89 -4.20 -2.31 1.20
CA LYS A 89 -3.94 -3.73 1.00
C LYS A 89 -2.51 -3.99 0.58
N THR A 90 -2.01 -5.17 0.89
CA THR A 90 -0.83 -5.77 0.27
C THR A 90 -1.17 -7.19 -0.15
N ASN A 91 -0.52 -7.68 -1.20
CA ASN A 91 -0.64 -9.05 -1.64
C ASN A 91 0.52 -9.86 -1.07
N MET A 92 0.22 -10.71 -0.09
CA MET A 92 1.22 -11.50 0.62
C MET A 92 1.97 -12.48 -0.31
N LEU A 93 1.36 -12.93 -1.41
CA LEU A 93 2.04 -13.79 -2.37
C LEU A 93 3.12 -13.03 -3.13
N TYR A 94 2.82 -11.80 -3.55
CA TYR A 94 3.82 -10.93 -4.18
C TYR A 94 4.93 -10.55 -3.20
N ASP A 95 4.60 -10.27 -1.95
CA ASP A 95 5.60 -9.97 -0.90
C ASP A 95 6.53 -11.17 -0.68
N ALA A 96 5.99 -12.40 -0.64
CA ALA A 96 6.77 -13.64 -0.55
C ALA A 96 7.68 -13.88 -1.76
N LEU A 97 7.31 -13.37 -2.93
CA LEU A 97 8.12 -13.40 -4.15
C LEU A 97 9.04 -12.18 -4.29
N PHE A 98 9.22 -11.40 -3.24
CA PHE A 98 10.03 -10.17 -3.25
C PHE A 98 9.55 -9.13 -4.26
N VAL A 99 8.24 -9.04 -4.49
CA VAL A 99 7.60 -8.02 -5.30
C VAL A 99 6.79 -7.09 -4.40
N PRO A 100 7.40 -6.02 -3.87
CA PRO A 100 6.68 -5.02 -3.09
C PRO A 100 5.46 -4.49 -3.82
N ASN A 101 4.35 -4.42 -3.11
CA ASN A 101 3.09 -3.99 -3.68
C ASN A 101 2.25 -3.23 -2.66
N ILE A 102 1.38 -2.40 -3.16
CA ILE A 102 0.42 -1.66 -2.35
C ILE A 102 -0.88 -1.50 -3.14
N GLY A 103 -1.98 -1.68 -2.46
CA GLY A 103 -3.31 -1.46 -3.02
C GLY A 103 -4.18 -0.60 -2.14
N VAL A 104 -5.15 0.01 -2.76
CA VAL A 104 -6.21 0.76 -2.09
C VAL A 104 -7.56 0.28 -2.60
N GLU A 105 -8.53 0.19 -1.72
CA GLU A 105 -9.89 -0.18 -2.09
C GLU A 105 -10.91 0.74 -1.43
N PHE A 106 -11.78 1.31 -2.24
CA PHE A 106 -12.85 2.20 -1.84
C PHE A 106 -14.19 1.48 -1.90
N TYR A 107 -14.91 1.47 -0.79
CA TYR A 107 -16.30 1.02 -0.77
C TYR A 107 -17.22 2.14 -1.25
N LEU A 108 -17.94 1.88 -2.33
CA LEU A 108 -18.82 2.86 -2.98
C LEU A 108 -20.26 2.85 -2.42
N GLY A 109 -20.57 1.91 -1.56
CA GLY A 109 -21.95 1.67 -1.08
C GLY A 109 -22.68 0.61 -1.91
N LYS A 110 -23.84 0.16 -1.41
CA LYS A 110 -24.68 -0.87 -2.06
C LYS A 110 -23.90 -2.16 -2.42
N ASP A 111 -22.96 -2.53 -1.55
CA ASP A 111 -22.08 -3.71 -1.68
C ASP A 111 -21.13 -3.66 -2.90
N TRP A 112 -20.77 -2.47 -3.38
CA TRP A 112 -19.78 -2.30 -4.43
C TRP A 112 -18.53 -1.66 -3.90
N SER A 113 -17.39 -2.08 -4.43
CA SER A 113 -16.10 -1.44 -4.20
C SER A 113 -15.28 -1.36 -5.50
N VAL A 114 -14.35 -0.43 -5.51
CA VAL A 114 -13.33 -0.30 -6.55
C VAL A 114 -11.97 -0.30 -5.88
N GLY A 115 -11.06 -1.09 -6.40
CA GLY A 115 -9.69 -1.20 -5.94
C GLY A 115 -8.70 -0.88 -7.04
N ALA A 116 -7.54 -0.42 -6.63
CA ALA A 116 -6.38 -0.28 -7.48
C ALA A 116 -5.16 -0.79 -6.72
N ASN A 117 -4.31 -1.55 -7.39
CA ASN A 117 -3.08 -2.07 -6.83
C ASN A 117 -1.92 -1.67 -7.72
N TRP A 118 -0.77 -1.47 -7.10
CA TRP A 118 0.49 -1.20 -7.78
C TRP A 118 1.57 -2.11 -7.24
N MET A 119 2.39 -2.69 -8.13
CA MET A 119 3.54 -3.51 -7.78
C MET A 119 4.79 -2.99 -8.46
N TYR A 120 5.92 -3.09 -7.76
CA TYR A 120 7.20 -2.67 -8.29
C TYR A 120 8.34 -3.48 -7.67
N ALA A 121 9.05 -4.24 -8.49
CA ALA A 121 10.29 -4.90 -8.12
C ALA A 121 11.34 -4.59 -9.19
N TRP A 122 12.54 -4.20 -8.76
CA TRP A 122 13.63 -3.87 -9.68
C TRP A 122 14.96 -4.39 -9.14
N TRP A 123 14.98 -5.70 -8.90
CA TRP A 123 16.15 -6.37 -8.37
C TRP A 123 17.02 -6.85 -9.52
N LYS A 124 18.30 -6.47 -9.48
CA LYS A 124 19.27 -6.89 -10.50
C LYS A 124 20.64 -7.14 -9.91
N THR A 125 21.33 -8.11 -10.48
CA THR A 125 22.74 -8.38 -10.19
C THR A 125 23.44 -8.69 -11.49
N ASP A 126 24.02 -7.68 -12.12
CA ASP A 126 24.64 -7.78 -13.45
C ASP A 126 25.77 -8.82 -13.49
N ARG A 127 26.59 -8.92 -12.41
CA ARG A 127 27.68 -9.90 -12.30
C ARG A 127 27.23 -11.37 -12.33
N ARG A 128 26.00 -11.66 -11.92
CA ARG A 128 25.43 -13.02 -11.87
C ARG A 128 24.39 -13.26 -12.92
N HIS A 129 24.12 -12.26 -13.77
CA HIS A 129 23.01 -12.27 -14.71
C HIS A 129 21.73 -12.73 -14.02
N TRP A 130 21.40 -12.05 -12.93
CA TRP A 130 20.18 -12.32 -12.17
C TRP A 130 19.31 -11.08 -12.18
N TYR A 131 18.19 -11.20 -12.85
CA TYR A 131 17.20 -10.13 -12.98
C TYR A 131 15.85 -10.62 -12.46
N TRP A 132 15.27 -9.84 -11.57
CA TRP A 132 13.97 -10.04 -11.00
C TRP A 132 13.26 -8.70 -11.01
N ARG A 133 12.74 -8.35 -12.18
CA ARG A 133 12.17 -7.05 -12.45
C ARG A 133 10.72 -7.21 -12.90
N THR A 134 9.81 -6.47 -12.26
CA THR A 134 8.44 -6.35 -12.68
C THR A 134 7.85 -5.07 -12.14
N TYR A 135 7.04 -4.41 -12.90
CA TYR A 135 6.19 -3.34 -12.43
C TYR A 135 4.88 -3.32 -13.20
N GLY A 136 3.84 -2.81 -12.55
CA GLY A 136 2.54 -2.70 -13.14
C GLY A 136 1.49 -2.47 -12.08
N GLY A 137 0.25 -2.51 -12.51
CA GLY A 137 -0.87 -2.33 -11.61
C GLY A 137 -2.14 -2.95 -12.17
N ASP A 138 -3.12 -3.03 -11.32
CA ASP A 138 -4.45 -3.50 -11.68
C ASP A 138 -5.52 -2.58 -11.11
N ILE A 139 -6.67 -2.65 -11.74
CA ILE A 139 -7.91 -2.07 -11.26
C ILE A 139 -8.93 -3.19 -11.15
N VAL A 140 -9.67 -3.21 -10.06
CA VAL A 140 -10.69 -4.21 -9.79
C VAL A 140 -11.98 -3.56 -9.34
N ILE A 141 -13.10 -4.07 -9.82
CA ILE A 141 -14.45 -3.71 -9.37
C ILE A 141 -15.06 -4.94 -8.74
N ARG A 142 -15.48 -4.85 -7.48
CA ARG A 142 -16.02 -5.97 -6.70
C ARG A 142 -17.46 -5.74 -6.30
N LYS A 143 -18.22 -6.82 -6.34
CA LYS A 143 -19.54 -6.93 -5.73
C LYS A 143 -19.45 -7.85 -4.52
N TRP A 144 -19.79 -7.32 -3.37
CA TRP A 144 -19.78 -8.03 -2.10
C TRP A 144 -21.10 -8.76 -1.90
N LEU A 145 -21.07 -9.96 -1.35
CA LEU A 145 -22.20 -10.87 -1.27
C LEU A 145 -22.41 -11.37 0.17
N GLY A 146 -23.67 -11.70 0.49
CA GLY A 146 -24.02 -12.35 1.73
C GLY A 146 -24.31 -11.41 2.90
N LYS A 147 -24.51 -12.00 4.08
CA LYS A 147 -24.88 -11.26 5.30
C LYS A 147 -23.70 -10.46 5.87
N ALA A 148 -22.49 -11.04 5.83
CA ALA A 148 -21.28 -10.39 6.34
C ALA A 148 -21.01 -9.04 5.67
N ALA A 149 -21.22 -8.93 4.35
CA ALA A 149 -21.06 -7.69 3.61
C ALA A 149 -22.05 -6.59 4.02
N LYS A 150 -23.23 -6.97 4.50
CA LYS A 150 -24.26 -6.04 5.01
C LYS A 150 -23.95 -5.56 6.42
N GLU A 151 -23.30 -6.39 7.22
CA GLU A 151 -22.92 -6.06 8.59
C GLU A 151 -21.68 -5.18 8.64
N LYS A 152 -20.68 -5.50 7.81
CA LYS A 152 -19.43 -4.76 7.74
C LYS A 152 -18.97 -4.65 6.28
N PRO A 153 -18.74 -3.43 5.75
CA PRO A 153 -18.19 -3.24 4.42
C PRO A 153 -16.85 -3.96 4.22
N LEU A 154 -16.59 -4.41 2.99
CA LEU A 154 -15.37 -5.10 2.59
C LEU A 154 -15.12 -6.41 3.36
N THR A 155 -16.18 -7.13 3.73
CA THR A 155 -16.09 -8.44 4.38
C THR A 155 -17.01 -9.46 3.73
N GLY A 156 -16.64 -10.74 3.85
CA GLY A 156 -17.40 -11.85 3.30
C GLY A 156 -17.03 -12.18 1.86
N HIS A 157 -17.93 -12.81 1.16
CA HIS A 157 -17.74 -13.24 -0.22
C HIS A 157 -17.78 -12.06 -1.18
N HIS A 158 -16.95 -12.10 -2.20
CA HIS A 158 -16.99 -11.13 -3.30
C HIS A 158 -16.73 -11.75 -4.65
N LEU A 159 -17.31 -11.15 -5.66
CA LEU A 159 -17.02 -11.38 -7.08
C LEU A 159 -16.48 -10.09 -7.66
N GLY A 160 -15.44 -10.18 -8.47
CA GLY A 160 -14.83 -9.02 -9.09
C GLY A 160 -14.52 -9.20 -10.57
N LEU A 161 -14.41 -8.06 -11.23
CA LEU A 161 -13.82 -7.94 -12.56
C LEU A 161 -12.52 -7.18 -12.41
N TYR A 162 -11.44 -7.70 -12.96
CA TYR A 162 -10.15 -7.01 -12.90
C TYR A 162 -9.56 -6.79 -14.29
N GLY A 163 -8.78 -5.73 -14.40
CA GLY A 163 -7.90 -5.45 -15.52
C GLY A 163 -6.52 -5.07 -14.99
N GLN A 164 -5.50 -5.74 -15.50
CA GLN A 164 -4.11 -5.57 -15.08
C GLN A 164 -3.23 -5.25 -16.28
N MET A 165 -2.27 -4.36 -16.07
CA MET A 165 -1.19 -4.08 -17.03
C MET A 165 0.14 -4.19 -16.30
N PHE A 166 1.12 -4.87 -16.90
CA PHE A 166 2.41 -5.09 -16.25
C PHE A 166 3.49 -5.42 -17.27
N THR A 167 4.73 -5.20 -16.85
CA THR A 167 5.93 -5.63 -17.57
C THR A 167 6.80 -6.42 -16.60
N TYR A 168 7.59 -7.33 -17.15
CA TYR A 168 8.49 -8.16 -16.35
C TYR A 168 9.78 -8.49 -17.11
N ASP A 169 10.81 -8.78 -16.34
CA ASP A 169 12.06 -9.31 -16.86
C ASP A 169 12.67 -10.24 -15.80
N PHE A 170 12.59 -11.52 -16.09
CA PHE A 170 13.03 -12.57 -15.18
C PHE A 170 14.17 -13.38 -15.81
N GLU A 171 15.30 -13.39 -15.12
CA GLU A 171 16.46 -14.16 -15.49
C GLU A 171 17.21 -14.66 -14.24
N THR A 172 17.65 -15.88 -14.28
CA THR A 172 18.34 -16.56 -13.17
C THR A 172 19.65 -17.19 -13.60
N GLY A 173 20.50 -16.45 -14.35
CA GLY A 173 21.83 -16.89 -14.79
C GLY A 173 21.84 -17.79 -16.01
N GLY A 174 20.86 -17.66 -16.89
CA GLY A 174 20.73 -18.48 -18.10
C GLY A 174 19.86 -17.81 -19.14
N LYS A 175 18.74 -18.40 -19.45
CA LYS A 175 17.75 -17.82 -20.36
C LYS A 175 16.85 -16.85 -19.62
N GLY A 176 16.74 -15.64 -20.14
CA GLY A 176 15.85 -14.61 -19.63
C GLY A 176 14.56 -14.49 -20.43
N TYR A 177 13.51 -14.02 -19.75
CA TYR A 177 12.19 -13.78 -20.30
C TYR A 177 11.75 -12.36 -19.97
N MET A 178 11.54 -11.54 -20.97
CA MET A 178 11.11 -10.17 -20.84
C MET A 178 9.73 -10.00 -21.47
N GLY A 179 8.74 -9.60 -20.69
CA GLY A 179 7.40 -9.27 -21.16
C GLY A 179 7.16 -7.77 -21.12
N GLY A 180 6.97 -7.17 -22.28
CA GLY A 180 7.00 -5.73 -22.46
C GLY A 180 8.41 -5.16 -22.53
N GLU A 181 8.58 -3.86 -22.43
CA GLU A 181 9.87 -3.17 -22.40
C GLU A 181 9.99 -2.37 -21.10
N PRO A 182 10.53 -2.97 -20.02
CA PRO A 182 10.65 -2.27 -18.76
C PRO A 182 11.67 -1.13 -18.86
N GLY A 183 11.28 0.07 -18.50
CA GLY A 183 12.16 1.23 -18.33
C GLY A 183 12.09 2.30 -19.42
N GLU A 184 11.31 2.14 -20.48
CA GLU A 184 11.09 3.21 -21.46
C GLU A 184 9.86 4.03 -21.11
N THR A 185 8.69 3.64 -21.53
CA THR A 185 7.45 4.31 -21.15
C THR A 185 6.53 3.39 -20.38
N LEU A 186 5.75 3.93 -19.48
CA LEU A 186 4.87 3.16 -18.59
C LEU A 186 3.85 2.32 -19.36
N TRP A 187 3.54 2.68 -20.60
CA TRP A 187 2.44 2.12 -21.38
C TRP A 187 2.87 1.39 -22.64
N ASP A 188 4.16 1.49 -23.02
CA ASP A 188 4.62 0.85 -24.22
C ASP A 188 4.85 -0.64 -24.03
N LYS A 189 4.22 -1.44 -24.88
CA LYS A 189 4.41 -2.89 -24.95
C LYS A 189 4.18 -3.66 -23.64
N MET A 190 3.37 -3.11 -22.73
CA MET A 190 2.99 -3.85 -21.52
C MET A 190 2.16 -5.09 -21.86
N ASN A 191 2.35 -6.12 -21.07
CA ASN A 191 1.43 -7.26 -21.05
C ASN A 191 0.16 -6.85 -20.29
N TYR A 192 -0.94 -7.45 -20.65
CA TYR A 192 -2.24 -7.19 -20.03
C TYR A 192 -2.94 -8.48 -19.64
N SER A 193 -3.72 -8.39 -18.58
CA SER A 193 -4.60 -9.45 -18.14
C SER A 193 -5.96 -8.87 -17.80
N VAL A 194 -7.01 -9.60 -18.17
CA VAL A 194 -8.39 -9.23 -17.85
C VAL A 194 -9.16 -10.47 -17.47
N GLY A 195 -9.94 -10.40 -16.41
CA GLY A 195 -10.67 -11.58 -15.97
C GLY A 195 -11.64 -11.31 -14.84
N VAL A 196 -12.08 -12.40 -14.26
CA VAL A 196 -12.98 -12.42 -13.11
C VAL A 196 -12.26 -13.00 -11.91
N GLU A 197 -12.63 -12.51 -10.73
CA GLU A 197 -12.13 -13.05 -9.48
C GLU A 197 -13.27 -13.39 -8.53
N TYR A 198 -13.02 -14.36 -7.69
CA TYR A 198 -13.87 -14.70 -6.57
C TYR A 198 -13.01 -14.80 -5.31
N GLY A 199 -13.52 -14.27 -4.21
CA GLY A 199 -12.79 -14.34 -2.96
C GLY A 199 -13.68 -14.28 -1.73
N TYR A 200 -13.00 -14.42 -0.60
CA TYR A 200 -13.59 -14.31 0.72
C TYR A 200 -12.67 -13.49 1.64
N SER A 201 -13.19 -12.38 2.13
CA SER A 201 -12.50 -11.51 3.07
C SER A 201 -12.90 -11.83 4.50
N LEU A 202 -11.95 -12.41 5.25
CA LEU A 202 -12.11 -12.81 6.63
C LEU A 202 -11.69 -11.67 7.57
N PRO A 203 -12.60 -11.13 8.39
CA PRO A 203 -12.21 -10.15 9.40
C PRO A 203 -11.47 -10.85 10.56
N VAL A 204 -10.20 -10.52 10.76
CA VAL A 204 -9.36 -11.09 11.83
C VAL A 204 -9.21 -10.12 13.01
N ALA A 205 -9.40 -8.82 12.79
CA ALA A 205 -9.42 -7.80 13.84
C ALA A 205 -10.33 -6.64 13.46
N TYR A 206 -10.49 -5.68 14.35
CA TYR A 206 -11.39 -4.53 14.15
C TYR A 206 -11.16 -3.78 12.84
N ARG A 207 -9.89 -3.63 12.42
CA ARG A 207 -9.48 -2.93 11.19
C ARG A 207 -8.60 -3.78 10.27
N LEU A 208 -8.57 -5.09 10.48
CA LEU A 208 -7.73 -6.00 9.71
C LEU A 208 -8.56 -7.14 9.15
N ASN A 209 -8.45 -7.34 7.85
CA ASN A 209 -9.04 -8.47 7.15
C ASN A 209 -7.94 -9.23 6.40
N ILE A 210 -8.11 -10.53 6.25
CA ILE A 210 -7.34 -11.37 5.32
C ILE A 210 -8.26 -11.73 4.16
N ASP A 211 -7.84 -11.43 2.95
CA ASP A 211 -8.60 -11.65 1.73
C ASP A 211 -8.01 -12.81 0.93
N PHE A 212 -8.78 -13.86 0.71
CA PHE A 212 -8.43 -15.01 -0.10
C PHE A 212 -9.13 -14.89 -1.44
N THR A 213 -8.36 -14.68 -2.51
CA THR A 213 -8.90 -14.44 -3.84
C THR A 213 -8.30 -15.40 -4.85
N VAL A 214 -9.15 -15.96 -5.71
CA VAL A 214 -8.76 -16.73 -6.89
C VAL A 214 -9.31 -16.01 -8.11
N ALA A 215 -8.47 -15.87 -9.12
CA ALA A 215 -8.82 -15.17 -10.35
C ALA A 215 -8.63 -16.08 -11.58
N VAL A 216 -9.49 -15.91 -12.56
CA VAL A 216 -9.39 -16.57 -13.88
C VAL A 216 -9.55 -15.52 -14.94
N GLY A 217 -8.66 -15.51 -15.92
CA GLY A 217 -8.68 -14.49 -16.94
C GLY A 217 -7.86 -14.82 -18.18
N TYR A 218 -7.87 -13.89 -19.07
CA TYR A 218 -7.07 -13.91 -20.29
C TYR A 218 -5.82 -13.07 -20.07
N TRP A 219 -4.67 -13.63 -20.42
CA TRP A 219 -3.38 -12.94 -20.41
C TRP A 219 -2.84 -12.85 -21.82
N GLY A 220 -2.64 -11.63 -22.30
CA GLY A 220 -2.11 -11.32 -23.61
C GLY A 220 -0.90 -10.39 -23.56
N GLY A 221 -0.13 -10.42 -24.62
CA GLY A 221 1.02 -9.53 -24.82
C GLY A 221 2.22 -10.24 -25.43
N THR A 222 3.19 -9.43 -25.79
CA THR A 222 4.45 -9.90 -26.40
C THR A 222 5.48 -10.17 -25.33
N TYR A 223 6.25 -11.22 -25.48
CA TYR A 223 7.42 -11.47 -24.66
C TYR A 223 8.62 -11.88 -25.51
N TYR A 224 9.79 -11.60 -24.97
CA TYR A 224 11.08 -11.82 -25.60
C TYR A 224 11.85 -12.86 -24.80
N GLU A 225 12.46 -13.80 -25.49
CA GLU A 225 13.42 -14.73 -24.92
C GLU A 225 14.83 -14.24 -25.27
N TYR A 226 15.70 -14.16 -24.31
CA TYR A 226 17.07 -13.71 -24.50
C TYR A 226 18.07 -14.54 -23.68
N ILE A 227 19.34 -14.47 -24.09
CA ILE A 227 20.47 -15.01 -23.32
C ILE A 227 21.39 -13.84 -23.00
N PRO A 228 21.79 -13.65 -21.73
CA PRO A 228 22.75 -12.64 -21.35
C PRO A 228 24.17 -13.10 -21.77
N ILE A 229 24.85 -12.29 -22.55
CA ILE A 229 26.24 -12.50 -22.94
C ILE A 229 26.95 -11.16 -22.75
N ASP A 230 28.02 -11.14 -21.94
CA ASP A 230 28.88 -9.97 -21.71
C ASP A 230 28.09 -8.67 -21.43
N ASN A 231 27.12 -8.72 -20.54
CA ASN A 231 26.21 -7.63 -20.18
C ASN A 231 25.30 -7.14 -21.32
N CYS A 232 25.17 -7.90 -22.39
CA CYS A 232 24.26 -7.64 -23.49
C CYS A 232 23.13 -8.66 -23.52
N TYR A 233 21.94 -8.21 -23.90
CA TYR A 233 20.81 -9.08 -24.15
C TYR A 233 20.87 -9.59 -25.59
N VAL A 234 21.15 -10.88 -25.75
CA VAL A 234 21.12 -11.50 -27.07
C VAL A 234 19.73 -12.11 -27.30
N TRP A 235 18.93 -11.43 -28.08
CA TRP A 235 17.57 -11.83 -28.42
C TRP A 235 17.57 -13.17 -29.15
N GLN A 236 16.74 -14.11 -28.65
CA GLN A 236 16.59 -15.43 -29.23
C GLN A 236 15.28 -15.57 -29.99
N ALA A 237 14.20 -15.07 -29.42
CA ALA A 237 12.87 -15.17 -30.00
C ALA A 237 11.95 -14.09 -29.47
N THR A 238 11.05 -13.63 -30.35
CA THR A 238 9.90 -12.81 -29.99
C THR A 238 8.67 -13.69 -30.11
N LYS A 239 7.86 -13.76 -29.09
CA LYS A 239 6.66 -14.60 -29.03
C LYS A 239 5.48 -13.80 -28.50
N GLU A 240 4.30 -14.12 -28.98
CA GLU A 240 3.04 -13.62 -28.44
C GLU A 240 2.46 -14.63 -27.45
N ARG A 241 1.89 -14.11 -26.39
CA ARG A 241 1.20 -14.91 -25.39
C ARG A 241 -0.31 -14.68 -25.53
N HIS A 242 -1.02 -15.78 -25.63
CA HIS A 242 -2.46 -15.84 -25.60
C HIS A 242 -2.82 -17.00 -24.68
N TRP A 243 -2.99 -16.72 -23.40
CA TRP A 243 -3.24 -17.75 -22.41
C TRP A 243 -4.51 -17.43 -21.63
N PHE A 244 -5.32 -18.45 -21.40
CA PHE A 244 -6.52 -18.36 -20.58
C PHE A 244 -6.40 -19.36 -19.42
N GLY A 245 -6.49 -18.87 -18.20
CA GLY A 245 -6.38 -19.71 -17.00
C GLY A 245 -6.29 -18.88 -15.72
N PRO A 246 -6.02 -19.60 -14.59
CA PRO A 246 -5.78 -18.97 -13.30
C PRO A 246 -4.44 -18.25 -13.25
#